data_45fbe437206c3aa112b094c173ac4015
#
_entry.id   45fbe437206c3aa112b094c173ac4015
#
_cell.length_a   1.000
_cell.length_b   1.000
_cell.length_c   1.000
_cell.angle_alpha   90.00
_cell.angle_beta   90.00
_cell.angle_gamma   90.00
#
_symmetry.space_group_name_H-M   'P 1'
#
loop_
_entity.id
_entity.type
_entity.pdbx_description
1 polymer ?
#
loop_
_entity_poly.entity_id
_entity_poly.type
_entity_poly.pdbx_seq_one_letter_code
_entity_poly.pdbx_strand_id
1 'polypeptide(L)'
;MFTLENYVKAFQHPLIYNSFIISVERTALSVVLSCFFTALMAYALTKKDLPGRSAIIFYFYFTTLFSGGLIPTYIMYRQIGLLNNFWVYILPGIYSFFNAIILRTFFYSIPDSLQESARIDGCSELGIFFRIMLPLSLPAMATVALFVGVGNWNDWFTGAYFVSRRRELHPAATLLHDLLSQALFENSLSSTGEKGQINEQLMSSVMQSTTPESLKMAFLIILTTPIMCVYPFLQKYFVKGVMIGSIKE
;
A
#
# COMPACT_ATOMS: atom_id res chain seq x y z
N MET A 1 8.92 24.32 24.93
CA MET A 1 9.41 25.11 23.78
C MET A 1 9.28 24.27 22.53
N PHE A 2 8.63 24.80 21.50
CA PHE A 2 8.63 24.16 20.18
C PHE A 2 9.99 24.40 19.53
N THR A 3 10.82 23.39 19.38
CA THR A 3 12.07 23.48 18.66
C THR A 3 11.97 22.72 17.35
N LEU A 4 12.29 23.38 16.24
CA LEU A 4 12.38 22.74 14.92
C LEU A 4 13.65 21.89 14.73
N GLU A 5 14.50 21.86 15.75
CA GLU A 5 15.78 21.16 15.74
C GLU A 5 15.63 19.65 15.47
N ASN A 6 14.56 19.04 16.00
CA ASN A 6 14.27 17.61 15.79
C ASN A 6 13.91 17.30 14.32
N TYR A 7 13.25 18.23 13.65
CA TYR A 7 12.95 18.08 12.21
C TYR A 7 14.22 18.22 11.37
N VAL A 8 15.08 19.18 11.69
CA VAL A 8 16.36 19.34 11.00
C VAL A 8 17.22 18.08 11.15
N LYS A 9 17.30 17.53 12.36
CA LYS A 9 18.02 16.27 12.62
C LYS A 9 17.41 15.08 11.91
N ALA A 10 16.07 14.98 11.88
CA ALA A 10 15.38 13.94 11.14
C ALA A 10 15.76 13.98 9.64
N PHE A 11 15.78 15.17 9.04
CA PHE A 11 16.16 15.35 7.63
C PHE A 11 17.66 15.18 7.35
N GLN A 12 18.51 15.26 8.36
CA GLN A 12 19.95 14.97 8.23
C GLN A 12 20.26 13.47 8.19
N HIS A 13 19.28 12.60 8.49
CA HIS A 13 19.51 11.16 8.43
C HIS A 13 19.81 10.73 6.99
N PRO A 14 20.94 10.02 6.72
CA PRO A 14 21.44 9.77 5.37
C PRO A 14 20.48 8.98 4.47
N LEU A 15 19.61 8.16 5.07
CA LEU A 15 18.67 7.32 4.34
C LEU A 15 17.29 7.97 4.15
N ILE A 16 16.98 9.12 4.77
CA ILE A 16 15.61 9.65 4.79
C ILE A 16 15.10 9.99 3.38
N TYR A 17 15.91 10.68 2.58
CA TYR A 17 15.53 11.04 1.22
C TYR A 17 15.28 9.82 0.35
N ASN A 18 16.18 8.85 0.43
CA ASN A 18 16.05 7.61 -0.33
C ASN A 18 14.81 6.82 0.11
N SER A 19 14.54 6.72 1.41
CA SER A 19 13.36 6.04 1.96
C SER A 19 12.05 6.71 1.54
N PHE A 20 12.02 8.04 1.42
CA PHE A 20 10.86 8.74 0.87
C PHE A 20 10.68 8.48 -0.63
N ILE A 21 11.75 8.50 -1.41
CA ILE A 21 11.71 8.15 -2.84
C ILE A 21 11.15 6.74 -3.02
N ILE A 22 11.69 5.76 -2.29
CA ILE A 22 11.20 4.37 -2.32
C ILE A 22 9.72 4.28 -1.91
N SER A 23 9.29 5.05 -0.88
CA SER A 23 7.87 5.08 -0.48
C SER A 23 6.97 5.62 -1.58
N VAL A 24 7.37 6.69 -2.27
CA VAL A 24 6.61 7.27 -3.38
C VAL A 24 6.58 6.32 -4.56
N GLU A 25 7.73 5.79 -4.98
CA GLU A 25 7.83 4.85 -6.11
C GLU A 25 7.00 3.59 -5.89
N ARG A 26 7.16 2.93 -4.73
CA ARG A 26 6.40 1.70 -4.42
C ARG A 26 4.90 1.99 -4.37
N THR A 27 4.49 3.09 -3.72
CA THR A 27 3.08 3.44 -3.59
C THR A 27 2.46 3.76 -4.95
N ALA A 28 3.12 4.59 -5.76
CA ALA A 28 2.63 4.95 -7.08
C ALA A 28 2.51 3.73 -8.00
N LEU A 29 3.55 2.89 -8.08
CA LEU A 29 3.52 1.67 -8.89
C LEU A 29 2.49 0.66 -8.38
N SER A 30 2.40 0.46 -7.05
CA SER A 30 1.39 -0.42 -6.48
C SER A 30 -0.03 0.06 -6.77
N VAL A 31 -0.30 1.36 -6.65
CA VAL A 31 -1.62 1.92 -6.97
C VAL A 31 -1.97 1.70 -8.43
N VAL A 32 -1.08 2.04 -9.36
CA VAL A 32 -1.35 1.90 -10.79
C VAL A 32 -1.58 0.44 -11.18
N LEU A 33 -0.66 -0.44 -10.80
CA LEU A 33 -0.74 -1.84 -11.17
C LEU A 33 -1.88 -2.56 -10.46
N SER A 34 -2.04 -2.36 -9.15
CA SER A 34 -3.10 -3.01 -8.40
C SER A 34 -4.50 -2.54 -8.84
N CYS A 35 -4.70 -1.24 -9.08
CA CYS A 35 -5.96 -0.74 -9.62
C CYS A 35 -6.27 -1.33 -10.98
N PHE A 36 -5.29 -1.40 -11.88
CA PHE A 36 -5.45 -1.95 -13.22
C PHE A 36 -5.84 -3.44 -13.18
N PHE A 37 -5.03 -4.26 -12.51
CA PHE A 37 -5.29 -5.72 -12.46
C PHE A 37 -6.54 -6.07 -11.65
N THR A 38 -6.80 -5.33 -10.57
CA THR A 38 -8.03 -5.51 -9.78
C THR A 38 -9.27 -5.13 -10.58
N ALA A 39 -9.24 -4.04 -11.35
CA ALA A 39 -10.36 -3.65 -12.22
C ALA A 39 -10.58 -4.66 -13.35
N LEU A 40 -9.51 -5.14 -13.97
CA LEU A 40 -9.60 -6.17 -15.01
C LEU A 40 -10.22 -7.48 -14.47
N MET A 41 -9.77 -7.92 -13.29
CA MET A 41 -10.33 -9.06 -12.57
C MET A 41 -11.81 -8.82 -12.23
N ALA A 42 -12.15 -7.66 -11.66
CA ALA A 42 -13.51 -7.31 -11.32
C ALA A 42 -14.44 -7.34 -12.55
N TYR A 43 -13.98 -6.76 -13.68
CA TYR A 43 -14.73 -6.76 -14.95
C TYR A 43 -14.94 -8.17 -15.48
N ALA A 44 -13.90 -9.01 -15.52
CA ALA A 44 -14.03 -10.40 -15.93
C ALA A 44 -15.07 -11.17 -15.08
N LEU A 45 -15.09 -10.93 -13.77
CA LEU A 45 -16.02 -11.54 -12.84
C LEU A 45 -17.46 -10.99 -12.95
N THR A 46 -17.73 -9.92 -13.69
CA THR A 46 -19.12 -9.49 -14.02
C THR A 46 -19.74 -10.35 -15.10
N LYS A 47 -18.96 -10.95 -15.99
CA LYS A 47 -19.45 -11.73 -17.12
C LYS A 47 -20.11 -13.01 -16.66
N LYS A 48 -21.40 -13.17 -17.00
CA LYS A 48 -22.21 -14.35 -16.62
C LYS A 48 -21.74 -15.59 -17.39
N ASP A 49 -21.26 -15.41 -18.61
CA ASP A 49 -20.83 -16.46 -19.53
C ASP A 49 -19.39 -16.97 -19.26
N LEU A 50 -18.72 -16.44 -18.25
CA LEU A 50 -17.37 -16.88 -17.89
C LEU A 50 -17.40 -18.33 -17.36
N PRO A 51 -16.77 -19.29 -18.08
CA PRO A 51 -16.77 -20.68 -17.66
C PRO A 51 -16.03 -20.81 -16.30
N GLY A 52 -16.61 -21.58 -15.38
CA GLY A 52 -16.03 -21.79 -14.06
C GLY A 52 -16.07 -20.58 -13.12
N ARG A 53 -16.83 -19.53 -13.43
CA ARG A 53 -16.91 -18.28 -12.64
C ARG A 53 -17.10 -18.52 -11.14
N SER A 54 -18.01 -19.40 -10.75
CA SER A 54 -18.28 -19.70 -9.34
C SER A 54 -17.06 -20.33 -8.65
N ALA A 55 -16.36 -21.24 -9.33
CA ALA A 55 -15.15 -21.87 -8.83
C ALA A 55 -14.00 -20.83 -8.68
N ILE A 56 -13.85 -19.93 -9.66
CA ILE A 56 -12.86 -18.85 -9.62
C ILE A 56 -13.14 -17.91 -8.43
N ILE A 57 -14.40 -17.49 -8.26
CA ILE A 57 -14.80 -16.62 -7.13
C ILE A 57 -14.52 -17.33 -5.80
N PHE A 58 -14.90 -18.61 -5.69
CA PHE A 58 -14.68 -19.41 -4.49
C PHE A 58 -13.17 -19.53 -4.17
N TYR A 59 -12.34 -19.80 -5.18
CA TYR A 59 -10.89 -19.90 -5.01
C TYR A 59 -10.28 -18.62 -4.46
N PHE A 60 -10.60 -17.46 -5.06
CA PHE A 60 -10.09 -16.18 -4.58
C PHE A 60 -10.65 -15.80 -3.19
N TYR A 61 -11.91 -16.10 -2.93
CA TYR A 61 -12.50 -15.91 -1.62
C TYR A 61 -11.80 -16.76 -0.56
N PHE A 62 -11.58 -18.05 -0.87
CA PHE A 62 -10.88 -18.97 0.02
C PHE A 62 -9.46 -18.47 0.34
N THR A 63 -8.68 -18.06 -0.68
CA THR A 63 -7.33 -17.56 -0.46
C THR A 63 -7.27 -16.26 0.34
N THR A 64 -8.35 -15.50 0.41
CA THR A 64 -8.45 -14.29 1.25
C THR A 64 -8.64 -14.64 2.73
N LEU A 65 -9.32 -15.75 3.02
CA LEU A 65 -9.60 -16.20 4.39
C LEU A 65 -8.46 -17.00 5.01
N PHE A 66 -7.66 -17.67 4.19
CA PHE A 66 -6.60 -18.55 4.65
C PHE A 66 -5.23 -18.01 4.25
N SER A 67 -4.39 -17.78 5.25
CA SER A 67 -2.98 -17.39 5.07
C SER A 67 -2.07 -18.51 5.55
N GLY A 68 -1.04 -18.80 4.79
CA GLY A 68 0.00 -19.76 5.19
C GLY A 68 0.89 -19.26 6.33
N GLY A 69 0.82 -17.97 6.68
CA GLY A 69 1.67 -17.33 7.67
C GLY A 69 3.01 -16.84 7.12
N LEU A 70 3.79 -16.23 8.01
CA LEU A 70 5.04 -15.56 7.65
C LEU A 70 6.11 -16.52 7.10
N ILE A 71 6.33 -17.66 7.78
CA ILE A 71 7.41 -18.60 7.43
C ILE A 71 7.23 -19.19 6.03
N PRO A 72 6.09 -19.79 5.66
CA PRO A 72 5.83 -20.26 4.30
C PRO A 72 5.95 -19.17 3.25
N THR A 73 5.44 -17.97 3.52
CA THR A 73 5.54 -16.82 2.61
C THR A 73 7.00 -16.43 2.39
N TYR A 74 7.80 -16.37 3.45
CA TYR A 74 9.22 -16.07 3.36
C TYR A 74 9.98 -17.11 2.51
N ILE A 75 9.72 -18.40 2.72
CA ILE A 75 10.33 -19.50 1.95
C ILE A 75 9.96 -19.37 0.47
N MET A 76 8.69 -19.13 0.16
CA MET A 76 8.21 -18.91 -1.20
C MET A 76 8.91 -17.71 -1.86
N TYR A 77 8.97 -16.54 -1.20
CA TYR A 77 9.65 -15.36 -1.75
C TYR A 77 11.15 -15.59 -1.95
N ARG A 78 11.77 -16.38 -1.09
CA ARG A 78 13.17 -16.79 -1.26
C ARG A 78 13.35 -17.66 -2.51
N GLN A 79 12.48 -18.64 -2.74
CA GLN A 79 12.57 -19.55 -3.89
C GLN A 79 12.38 -18.83 -5.22
N ILE A 80 11.48 -17.85 -5.30
CA ILE A 80 11.21 -17.06 -6.52
C ILE A 80 12.11 -15.84 -6.67
N GLY A 81 13.09 -15.63 -5.76
CA GLY A 81 14.05 -14.53 -5.85
C GLY A 81 13.51 -13.14 -5.53
N LEU A 82 12.39 -13.04 -4.82
CA LEU A 82 11.79 -11.76 -4.42
C LEU A 82 12.41 -11.15 -3.16
N LEU A 83 13.14 -11.92 -2.33
CA LEU A 83 13.78 -11.37 -1.13
C LEU A 83 14.85 -10.34 -1.51
N ASN A 84 14.90 -9.25 -0.74
CA ASN A 84 15.83 -8.13 -0.95
C ASN A 84 15.71 -7.50 -2.35
N ASN A 85 14.52 -7.51 -2.92
CA ASN A 85 14.21 -6.95 -4.22
C ASN A 85 13.03 -5.98 -4.09
N PHE A 86 13.06 -4.87 -4.83
CA PHE A 86 11.99 -3.86 -4.86
C PHE A 86 10.61 -4.47 -5.23
N TRP A 87 10.60 -5.46 -6.12
CA TRP A 87 9.36 -6.09 -6.59
C TRP A 87 8.58 -6.84 -5.50
N VAL A 88 9.18 -7.14 -4.34
CA VAL A 88 8.46 -7.73 -3.19
C VAL A 88 7.37 -6.81 -2.65
N TYR A 89 7.50 -5.49 -2.84
CA TYR A 89 6.49 -4.52 -2.44
C TYR A 89 5.28 -4.48 -3.38
N ILE A 90 5.43 -4.92 -4.62
CA ILE A 90 4.45 -4.71 -5.69
C ILE A 90 3.75 -6.01 -6.07
N LEU A 91 4.53 -7.07 -6.41
CA LEU A 91 3.99 -8.30 -6.98
C LEU A 91 2.99 -9.02 -6.08
N PRO A 92 3.19 -9.16 -4.76
CA PRO A 92 2.22 -9.83 -3.89
C PRO A 92 0.89 -9.09 -3.77
N GLY A 93 0.91 -7.76 -3.92
CA GLY A 93 -0.27 -6.89 -3.86
C GLY A 93 -0.81 -6.45 -5.22
N ILE A 94 -0.40 -7.12 -6.32
CA ILE A 94 -0.76 -6.70 -7.68
C ILE A 94 -2.27 -6.74 -7.97
N TYR A 95 -3.01 -7.53 -7.22
CA TYR A 95 -4.47 -7.53 -7.20
C TYR A 95 -4.98 -7.73 -5.78
N SER A 96 -6.20 -7.27 -5.51
CA SER A 96 -6.90 -7.51 -4.26
C SER A 96 -8.32 -8.01 -4.55
N PHE A 97 -8.63 -9.21 -4.08
CA PHE A 97 -9.98 -9.78 -4.27
C PHE A 97 -11.04 -8.95 -3.54
N PHE A 98 -10.75 -8.42 -2.36
CA PHE A 98 -11.64 -7.53 -1.63
C PHE A 98 -11.98 -6.28 -2.45
N ASN A 99 -10.95 -5.61 -2.98
CA ASN A 99 -11.14 -4.45 -3.85
C ASN A 99 -11.83 -4.80 -5.17
N ALA A 100 -11.59 -6.00 -5.70
CA ALA A 100 -12.28 -6.50 -6.89
C ALA A 100 -13.78 -6.67 -6.67
N ILE A 101 -14.21 -7.12 -5.48
CA ILE A 101 -15.64 -7.19 -5.13
C ILE A 101 -16.27 -5.80 -5.10
N ILE A 102 -15.59 -4.80 -4.53
CA ILE A 102 -16.05 -3.41 -4.50
C ILE A 102 -16.25 -2.88 -5.92
N LEU A 103 -15.23 -3.03 -6.78
CA LEU A 103 -15.30 -2.59 -8.18
C LEU A 103 -16.39 -3.36 -8.96
N ARG A 104 -16.50 -4.67 -8.76
CA ARG A 104 -17.51 -5.49 -9.38
C ARG A 104 -18.92 -5.04 -9.02
N THR A 105 -19.16 -4.71 -7.75
CA THR A 105 -20.46 -4.20 -7.30
C THR A 105 -20.78 -2.88 -7.99
N PHE A 106 -19.79 -2.01 -8.14
CA PHE A 106 -19.95 -0.76 -8.89
C PHE A 106 -20.21 -1.02 -10.38
N PHE A 107 -19.50 -1.95 -11.01
CA PHE A 107 -19.73 -2.32 -12.42
C PHE A 107 -21.14 -2.82 -12.67
N TYR A 108 -21.77 -3.52 -11.72
CA TYR A 108 -23.17 -3.92 -11.83
C TYR A 108 -24.18 -2.76 -11.75
N SER A 109 -23.76 -1.60 -11.24
CA SER A 109 -24.61 -0.41 -11.24
C SER A 109 -24.62 0.32 -12.58
N ILE A 110 -23.70 -0.01 -13.48
CA ILE A 110 -23.65 0.54 -14.85
C ILE A 110 -24.66 -0.23 -15.70
N PRO A 111 -25.57 0.46 -16.44
CA PRO A 111 -26.59 -0.19 -17.27
C PRO A 111 -25.97 -1.12 -18.33
N ASP A 112 -26.48 -2.34 -18.42
CA ASP A 112 -26.00 -3.33 -19.40
C ASP A 112 -26.21 -2.85 -20.85
N SER A 113 -27.22 -2.00 -21.11
CA SER A 113 -27.51 -1.43 -22.43
C SER A 113 -26.31 -0.69 -23.05
N LEU A 114 -25.44 -0.07 -22.21
CA LEU A 114 -24.23 0.59 -22.73
C LEU A 114 -23.22 -0.42 -23.28
N GLN A 115 -23.09 -1.57 -22.64
CA GLN A 115 -22.21 -2.64 -23.11
C GLN A 115 -22.81 -3.32 -24.36
N GLU A 116 -24.13 -3.54 -24.38
CA GLU A 116 -24.84 -4.15 -25.52
C GLU A 116 -24.73 -3.26 -26.77
N SER A 117 -25.01 -1.96 -26.64
CA SER A 117 -24.85 -1.02 -27.75
C SER A 117 -23.45 -1.05 -28.33
N ALA A 118 -22.42 -1.01 -27.46
CA ALA A 118 -21.04 -1.06 -27.90
C ALA A 118 -20.67 -2.39 -28.59
N ARG A 119 -21.28 -3.51 -28.20
CA ARG A 119 -21.10 -4.80 -28.91
C ARG A 119 -21.73 -4.77 -30.30
N ILE A 120 -22.90 -4.17 -30.42
CA ILE A 120 -23.59 -4.01 -31.74
C ILE A 120 -22.71 -3.14 -32.65
N ASP A 121 -22.06 -2.10 -32.11
CA ASP A 121 -21.11 -1.25 -32.84
C ASP A 121 -19.76 -1.96 -33.13
N GLY A 122 -19.62 -3.24 -32.80
CA GLY A 122 -18.41 -4.04 -33.09
C GLY A 122 -17.27 -3.83 -32.11
N CYS A 123 -17.50 -3.22 -30.93
CA CYS A 123 -16.46 -3.01 -29.95
C CYS A 123 -16.08 -4.33 -29.26
N SER A 124 -14.78 -4.60 -29.15
CA SER A 124 -14.28 -5.77 -28.42
C SER A 124 -14.50 -5.62 -26.92
N GLU A 125 -14.50 -6.73 -26.16
CA GLU A 125 -14.66 -6.74 -24.70
C GLU A 125 -13.60 -5.87 -23.99
N LEU A 126 -12.36 -5.89 -24.45
CA LEU A 126 -11.32 -4.98 -23.93
C LEU A 126 -11.61 -3.52 -24.31
N GLY A 127 -12.16 -3.28 -25.50
CA GLY A 127 -12.60 -1.94 -25.90
C GLY A 127 -13.70 -1.40 -24.99
N ILE A 128 -14.69 -2.23 -24.66
CA ILE A 128 -15.77 -1.88 -23.72
C ILE A 128 -15.17 -1.58 -22.34
N PHE A 129 -14.26 -2.42 -21.87
CA PHE A 129 -13.59 -2.19 -20.58
C PHE A 129 -12.89 -0.84 -20.53
N PHE A 130 -12.01 -0.54 -21.49
CA PHE A 130 -11.21 0.68 -21.46
C PHE A 130 -11.99 1.96 -21.77
N ARG A 131 -12.95 1.90 -22.70
CA ARG A 131 -13.65 3.09 -23.21
C ARG A 131 -14.93 3.41 -22.44
N ILE A 132 -15.56 2.42 -21.82
CA ILE A 132 -16.86 2.58 -21.15
C ILE A 132 -16.75 2.29 -19.66
N MET A 133 -16.38 1.06 -19.30
CA MET A 133 -16.45 0.61 -17.91
C MET A 133 -15.46 1.33 -17.00
N LEU A 134 -14.21 1.44 -17.41
CA LEU A 134 -13.15 2.06 -16.63
C LEU A 134 -13.41 3.57 -16.40
N PRO A 135 -13.73 4.40 -17.44
CA PRO A 135 -14.04 5.81 -17.23
C PRO A 135 -15.27 6.07 -16.36
N LEU A 136 -16.34 5.29 -16.53
CA LEU A 136 -17.53 5.41 -15.71
C LEU A 136 -17.30 5.00 -14.25
N SER A 137 -16.28 4.18 -14.00
CA SER A 137 -15.94 3.66 -12.66
C SER A 137 -14.87 4.49 -11.95
N LEU A 138 -14.44 5.62 -12.47
CA LEU A 138 -13.42 6.48 -11.85
C LEU A 138 -13.68 6.78 -10.35
N PRO A 139 -14.92 7.01 -9.88
CA PRO A 139 -15.15 7.21 -8.44
C PRO A 139 -14.82 5.98 -7.59
N ALA A 140 -15.21 4.77 -8.05
CA ALA A 140 -14.87 3.53 -7.36
C ALA A 140 -13.38 3.18 -7.46
N MET A 141 -12.77 3.46 -8.62
CA MET A 141 -11.32 3.33 -8.82
C MET A 141 -10.54 4.24 -7.88
N ALA A 142 -10.97 5.48 -7.68
CA ALA A 142 -10.34 6.41 -6.73
C ALA A 142 -10.40 5.88 -5.29
N THR A 143 -11.51 5.22 -4.91
CA THR A 143 -11.64 4.57 -3.60
C THR A 143 -10.64 3.42 -3.44
N VAL A 144 -10.53 2.56 -4.45
CA VAL A 144 -9.57 1.45 -4.43
C VAL A 144 -8.14 1.97 -4.45
N ALA A 145 -7.84 3.00 -5.24
CA ALA A 145 -6.54 3.67 -5.26
C ALA A 145 -6.14 4.22 -3.89
N LEU A 146 -7.11 4.78 -3.15
CA LEU A 146 -6.89 5.25 -1.78
C LEU A 146 -6.53 4.08 -0.84
N PHE A 147 -7.30 2.99 -0.87
CA PHE A 147 -7.03 1.83 -0.01
C PHE A 147 -5.65 1.23 -0.28
N VAL A 148 -5.31 1.04 -1.55
CA VAL A 148 -4.00 0.53 -1.96
C VAL A 148 -2.89 1.51 -1.59
N GLY A 149 -3.10 2.80 -1.85
CA GLY A 149 -2.10 3.85 -1.58
C GLY A 149 -1.79 3.99 -0.09
N VAL A 150 -2.82 4.12 0.75
CA VAL A 150 -2.63 4.24 2.20
C VAL A 150 -2.04 2.96 2.79
N GLY A 151 -2.51 1.78 2.33
CA GLY A 151 -1.97 0.50 2.76
C GLY A 151 -0.47 0.37 2.46
N ASN A 152 -0.07 0.67 1.23
CA ASN A 152 1.35 0.63 0.85
C ASN A 152 2.19 1.69 1.55
N TRP A 153 1.67 2.91 1.71
CA TRP A 153 2.42 3.97 2.40
C TRP A 153 2.76 3.62 3.84
N ASN A 154 1.83 2.99 4.56
CA ASN A 154 1.99 2.65 5.97
C ASN A 154 2.63 1.27 6.22
N ASP A 155 2.84 0.46 5.18
CA ASP A 155 3.41 -0.86 5.35
C ASP A 155 4.91 -0.80 5.64
N TRP A 156 5.25 -1.01 6.90
CA TRP A 156 6.62 -1.18 7.38
C TRP A 156 7.07 -2.65 7.36
N PHE A 157 6.10 -3.56 7.45
CA PHE A 157 6.35 -4.98 7.67
C PHE A 157 7.10 -5.63 6.51
N THR A 158 6.69 -5.36 5.28
CA THR A 158 7.32 -5.93 4.08
C THR A 158 8.80 -5.55 4.00
N GLY A 159 9.16 -4.30 4.29
CA GLY A 159 10.54 -3.85 4.31
C GLY A 159 11.36 -4.52 5.41
N ALA A 160 10.84 -4.56 6.63
CA ALA A 160 11.52 -5.12 7.78
C ALA A 160 11.83 -6.62 7.63
N TYR A 161 10.88 -7.41 7.11
CA TYR A 161 11.03 -8.87 7.06
C TYR A 161 11.55 -9.42 5.73
N PHE A 162 11.22 -8.80 4.60
CA PHE A 162 11.58 -9.35 3.29
C PHE A 162 12.71 -8.61 2.57
N VAL A 163 13.11 -7.41 3.07
CA VAL A 163 14.19 -6.59 2.48
C VAL A 163 15.31 -6.29 3.50
N SER A 164 15.54 -7.17 4.44
CA SER A 164 16.44 -6.95 5.59
C SER A 164 17.91 -6.66 5.24
N ARG A 165 18.41 -7.09 4.07
CA ARG A 165 19.81 -6.90 3.66
C ARG A 165 20.07 -5.61 2.88
N ARG A 166 19.05 -4.99 2.29
CA ARG A 166 19.16 -3.81 1.43
C ARG A 166 18.45 -2.62 2.03
N ARG A 167 19.09 -1.99 2.99
CA ARG A 167 18.53 -0.81 3.68
C ARG A 167 18.22 0.35 2.74
N GLU A 168 18.92 0.44 1.60
CA GLU A 168 18.63 1.42 0.56
C GLU A 168 17.24 1.25 -0.08
N LEU A 169 16.63 0.07 0.03
CA LEU A 169 15.27 -0.19 -0.44
C LEU A 169 14.19 -0.05 0.64
N HIS A 170 14.55 0.39 1.85
CA HIS A 170 13.58 0.58 2.93
C HIS A 170 12.71 1.81 2.69
N PRO A 171 11.37 1.65 2.65
CA PRO A 171 10.44 2.78 2.66
C PRO A 171 10.52 3.54 3.98
N ALA A 172 10.01 4.76 3.99
CA ALA A 172 10.03 5.64 5.16
C ALA A 172 9.32 5.01 6.39
N ALA A 173 8.25 4.24 6.18
CA ALA A 173 7.57 3.51 7.26
C ALA A 173 8.47 2.44 7.89
N THR A 174 9.25 1.70 7.09
CA THR A 174 10.22 0.71 7.58
C THR A 174 11.37 1.39 8.30
N LEU A 175 11.91 2.47 7.75
CA LEU A 175 12.97 3.25 8.40
C LEU A 175 12.52 3.76 9.77
N LEU A 176 11.31 4.31 9.87
CA LEU A 176 10.75 4.73 11.15
C LEU A 176 10.63 3.57 12.14
N HIS A 177 10.09 2.43 11.68
CA HIS A 177 9.99 1.22 12.52
C HIS A 177 11.35 0.78 13.05
N ASP A 178 12.40 0.76 12.22
CA ASP A 178 13.74 0.38 12.60
C ASP A 178 14.31 1.34 13.67
N LEU A 179 14.15 2.65 13.47
CA LEU A 179 14.59 3.66 14.44
C LEU A 179 13.86 3.53 15.78
N LEU A 180 12.55 3.23 15.76
CA LEU A 180 11.75 3.01 16.96
C LEU A 180 12.17 1.76 17.73
N SER A 181 12.40 0.67 17.01
CA SER A 181 12.79 -0.61 17.58
C SER A 181 14.17 -0.51 18.26
N GLN A 182 15.10 0.20 17.63
CA GLN A 182 16.43 0.47 18.19
C GLN A 182 16.34 1.30 19.47
N ALA A 183 15.57 2.40 19.45
CA ALA A 183 15.40 3.25 20.62
C ALA A 183 14.76 2.54 21.83
N LEU A 184 13.78 1.66 21.56
CA LEU A 184 13.16 0.84 22.62
C LEU A 184 14.13 -0.18 23.20
N PHE A 185 14.96 -0.80 22.35
CA PHE A 185 15.97 -1.75 22.79
C PHE A 185 17.04 -1.09 23.68
N GLU A 186 17.54 0.10 23.30
CA GLU A 186 18.50 0.86 24.11
C GLU A 186 17.93 1.28 25.47
N ASN A 187 16.68 1.75 25.51
CA ASN A 187 16.01 2.07 26.77
C ASN A 187 15.85 0.84 27.67
N SER A 188 15.61 -0.33 27.10
CA SER A 188 15.50 -1.58 27.89
C SER A 188 16.86 -2.02 28.44
N LEU A 189 17.95 -1.85 27.69
CA LEU A 189 19.31 -2.16 28.14
C LEU A 189 19.80 -1.19 29.22
N SER A 190 19.51 0.10 29.06
CA SER A 190 19.89 1.11 30.07
C SER A 190 19.18 0.89 31.40
N SER A 191 17.97 0.34 31.40
CA SER A 191 17.24 -0.03 32.62
C SER A 191 17.76 -1.31 33.28
N THR A 192 18.47 -2.18 32.53
CA THR A 192 18.98 -3.47 33.05
C THR A 192 20.47 -3.42 33.45
N GLY A 193 21.15 -2.28 33.27
CA GLY A 193 22.54 -2.07 33.70
C GLY A 193 23.63 -2.70 32.82
N GLU A 194 23.26 -3.40 31.75
CA GLU A 194 24.21 -3.95 30.78
C GLU A 194 24.39 -2.99 29.60
N LYS A 195 25.49 -2.23 29.64
CA LYS A 195 25.93 -1.41 28.51
C LYS A 195 26.49 -2.31 27.40
N GLY A 196 25.64 -2.84 26.54
CA GLY A 196 26.07 -3.52 25.33
C GLY A 196 26.58 -2.49 24.29
N GLN A 197 27.84 -2.66 23.86
CA GLN A 197 28.42 -1.92 22.74
C GLN A 197 27.73 -2.28 21.43
N ILE A 198 26.68 -1.55 21.05
CA ILE A 198 26.03 -1.71 19.74
C ILE A 198 26.11 -0.36 19.02
N ASN A 199 26.97 -0.32 17.98
CA ASN A 199 27.12 0.73 16.96
C ASN A 199 26.77 2.17 17.41
N GLU A 200 27.47 2.66 18.42
CA GLU A 200 27.32 4.02 18.99
C GLU A 200 27.56 5.14 17.98
N GLN A 201 28.29 4.90 16.90
CA GLN A 201 28.73 5.97 16.00
C GLN A 201 27.64 6.55 15.09
N LEU A 202 26.63 5.78 14.70
CA LEU A 202 25.51 6.30 13.87
C LEU A 202 24.38 6.92 14.71
N MET A 203 24.20 6.41 15.93
CA MET A 203 23.14 6.86 16.82
C MET A 203 23.57 8.01 17.72
N SER A 204 24.83 8.06 18.15
CA SER A 204 25.37 9.13 18.98
C SER A 204 25.39 10.50 18.27
N SER A 205 25.58 10.54 16.96
CA SER A 205 25.54 11.77 16.18
C SER A 205 24.14 12.39 16.08
N VAL A 206 23.09 11.57 16.15
CA VAL A 206 21.68 12.02 16.01
C VAL A 206 21.01 12.24 17.37
N MET A 207 21.44 11.50 18.42
CA MET A 207 20.77 11.48 19.74
C MET A 207 21.40 12.36 20.80
N GLN A 208 22.58 12.95 20.60
CA GLN A 208 23.32 13.68 21.66
C GLN A 208 22.63 14.92 22.23
N SER A 209 21.51 15.39 21.67
CA SER A 209 20.83 16.59 22.14
C SER A 209 19.30 16.54 22.16
N THR A 210 18.69 15.39 21.81
CA THR A 210 17.22 15.26 21.74
C THR A 210 16.77 13.95 22.37
N THR A 211 15.65 13.98 23.10
CA THR A 211 15.07 12.73 23.63
C THR A 211 14.61 11.83 22.48
N PRO A 212 14.86 10.52 22.52
CA PRO A 212 14.42 9.57 21.50
C PRO A 212 12.93 9.69 21.14
N GLU A 213 12.11 10.04 22.13
CA GLU A 213 10.67 10.25 21.97
C GLU A 213 10.32 11.48 21.13
N SER A 214 11.07 12.58 21.26
CA SER A 214 10.81 13.79 20.49
C SER A 214 11.20 13.63 19.01
N LEU A 215 12.27 12.90 18.74
CA LEU A 215 12.67 12.54 17.37
C LEU A 215 11.63 11.60 16.71
N LYS A 216 11.13 10.63 17.48
CA LYS A 216 10.02 9.75 17.07
C LYS A 216 8.79 10.54 16.61
N MET A 217 8.37 11.53 17.41
CA MET A 217 7.23 12.37 17.07
C MET A 217 7.47 13.20 15.81
N ALA A 218 8.68 13.71 15.61
CA ALA A 218 9.06 14.41 14.39
C ALA A 218 8.93 13.49 13.15
N PHE A 219 9.44 12.27 13.21
CA PHE A 219 9.31 11.29 12.11
C PHE A 219 7.86 10.92 11.84
N LEU A 220 7.04 10.73 12.88
CA LEU A 220 5.61 10.44 12.71
C LEU A 220 4.90 11.57 11.95
N ILE A 221 5.16 12.83 12.30
CA ILE A 221 4.56 13.98 11.61
C ILE A 221 5.04 14.03 10.16
N ILE A 222 6.34 13.87 9.92
CA ILE A 222 6.90 13.85 8.57
C ILE A 222 6.24 12.74 7.71
N LEU A 223 6.04 11.56 8.29
CA LEU A 223 5.48 10.41 7.58
C LEU A 223 3.98 10.55 7.29
N THR A 224 3.22 11.18 8.20
CA THR A 224 1.77 11.40 8.04
C THR A 224 1.43 12.57 7.14
N THR A 225 2.31 13.56 7.03
CA THR A 225 2.08 14.78 6.22
C THR A 225 1.67 14.48 4.77
N PRO A 226 2.34 13.61 4.00
CA PRO A 226 1.95 13.31 2.62
C PRO A 226 0.54 12.72 2.52
N ILE A 227 0.15 11.85 3.47
CA ILE A 227 -1.21 11.28 3.50
C ILE A 227 -2.25 12.39 3.74
N MET A 228 -1.97 13.28 4.70
CA MET A 228 -2.84 14.42 4.99
C MET A 228 -3.00 15.35 3.79
N CYS A 229 -1.95 15.54 3.00
CA CYS A 229 -2.00 16.36 1.78
C CYS A 229 -2.81 15.69 0.66
N VAL A 230 -2.74 14.37 0.51
CA VAL A 230 -3.45 13.63 -0.54
C VAL A 230 -4.92 13.41 -0.21
N TYR A 231 -5.26 13.27 1.08
CA TYR A 231 -6.62 12.96 1.54
C TYR A 231 -7.70 13.93 1.01
N PRO A 232 -7.57 15.27 1.05
CA PRO A 232 -8.60 16.20 0.55
C PRO A 232 -8.88 16.04 -0.95
N PHE A 233 -7.86 15.67 -1.75
CA PHE A 233 -8.05 15.43 -3.18
C PHE A 233 -8.87 14.17 -3.45
N LEU A 234 -8.72 13.14 -2.63
CA LEU A 234 -9.44 11.88 -2.77
C LEU A 234 -10.85 11.95 -2.16
N GLN A 235 -11.04 12.72 -1.09
CA GLN A 235 -12.32 12.90 -0.40
C GLN A 235 -13.45 13.33 -1.34
N LYS A 236 -13.17 14.24 -2.29
CA LYS A 236 -14.16 14.70 -3.27
C LYS A 236 -14.73 13.59 -4.16
N TYR A 237 -13.95 12.54 -4.42
CA TYR A 237 -14.40 11.38 -5.20
C TYR A 237 -15.16 10.39 -4.33
N PHE A 238 -14.79 10.29 -3.05
CA PHE A 238 -15.43 9.41 -2.08
C PHE A 238 -16.88 9.81 -1.80
N VAL A 239 -17.12 11.09 -1.57
CA VAL A 239 -18.46 11.65 -1.29
C VAL A 239 -19.41 11.40 -2.47
N LYS A 240 -18.94 11.51 -3.71
CA LYS A 240 -19.73 11.23 -4.92
C LYS A 240 -20.02 9.75 -5.13
N GLY A 241 -19.09 8.86 -4.79
CA GLY A 241 -19.23 7.41 -4.98
C GLY A 241 -20.19 6.74 -3.98
N VAL A 242 -20.15 7.15 -2.73
CA VAL A 242 -21.01 6.61 -1.66
C VAL A 242 -22.47 7.05 -1.83
N MET A 243 -22.71 8.26 -2.32
CA MET A 243 -24.07 8.78 -2.55
C MET A 243 -24.82 8.06 -3.66
N ILE A 244 -24.12 7.52 -4.67
CA ILE A 244 -24.76 6.76 -5.78
C ILE A 244 -25.26 5.39 -5.32
N GLY A 245 -24.64 4.80 -4.30
CA GLY A 245 -25.05 3.52 -3.72
C GLY A 245 -26.23 3.60 -2.75
N SER A 246 -26.53 4.80 -2.21
CA SER A 246 -27.58 5.00 -1.21
C SER A 246 -28.92 5.49 -1.78
N ILE A 247 -28.99 5.81 -3.07
CA ILE A 247 -30.22 6.27 -3.75
C ILE A 247 -30.84 5.11 -4.55
N LYS A 248 -31.02 3.96 -3.90
CA LYS A 248 -31.89 2.89 -4.38
C LYS A 248 -32.79 2.46 -3.22
N GLU A 249 -33.74 3.28 -2.91
CA GLU A 249 -35.06 2.93 -2.43
C GLU A 249 -36.12 3.48 -3.40
#